data_5692fe4ab6dd48f9dfff65435eb3d942
#
_entry.id   5692fe4ab6dd48f9dfff65435eb3d942
#
_cell.length_a   1.000
_cell.length_b   1.000
_cell.length_c   1.000
_cell.angle_alpha   90.00
_cell.angle_beta   90.00
_cell.angle_gamma   90.00
#
_symmetry.space_group_name_H-M   'P 1'
#
loop_
_entity.id
_entity.type
_entity.pdbx_description
1 polymer ?
#
loop_
_entity_poly.entity_id
_entity_poly.type
_entity_poly.pdbx_seq_one_letter_code
_entity_poly.pdbx_strand_id
1 'polypeptide(L)'
;MTTSPVDSALAWRMAGAAFAAGFVVFGVVYSFGVFLEPISADLGSGHTATSALYAISSSAFYFLGPATGWISDRTGPRVIAAIGALIMAAGLAATALVASIEAAYVTYGLGVGIGAACTYVPTFAVVGGWFDRWRTRALSIAVAGTGLGMLVLPPLSAVLIERLGWRSAFVALAVISGVILMASAALVRQPPQQPNAPRHEPLGAQLRSRPFLLIYISWVLGTTALFIPFVFLPAFAVGLGADPVAASWLISIIGGASVVGRVGIGYVKSSGGALRLYKSSILAMAASYSIWLVSPGFTWLVVFAATLGLAYGVRISLVAPVLIELFGAKQLGALLGTFFTGTGVAGLAGPMLASFVADHWGSHAAGITVAIVLGVLGYVFALPLKVRAPVQAERATSPR
;
A
#
# COMPACT_ATOMS: atom_id res chain seq x y z
N MET A 1 -31.53 14.89 25.11
CA MET A 1 -30.08 15.03 24.82
C MET A 1 -29.76 14.06 23.69
N THR A 2 -29.73 14.52 22.47
CA THR A 2 -29.28 13.71 21.33
C THR A 2 -27.78 13.54 21.46
N THR A 3 -27.34 12.35 21.85
CA THR A 3 -25.90 12.02 21.90
C THR A 3 -25.28 12.26 20.52
N SER A 4 -24.21 13.06 20.45
CA SER A 4 -23.47 13.31 19.24
C SER A 4 -23.12 11.96 18.62
N PRO A 5 -23.32 11.72 17.29
CA PRO A 5 -22.95 10.47 16.64
C PRO A 5 -21.43 10.30 16.50
N VAL A 6 -20.65 11.34 16.84
CA VAL A 6 -19.18 11.32 16.89
C VAL A 6 -18.71 10.49 18.09
N ASP A 7 -17.64 9.72 17.91
CA ASP A 7 -17.07 8.80 18.91
C ASP A 7 -18.05 7.71 19.43
N SER A 8 -19.16 7.49 18.74
CA SER A 8 -20.21 6.53 19.11
C SER A 8 -19.90 5.10 18.66
N ALA A 9 -20.74 4.13 19.09
CA ALA A 9 -20.68 2.76 18.58
C ALA A 9 -20.86 2.70 17.05
N LEU A 10 -21.63 3.62 16.48
CA LEU A 10 -21.78 3.74 15.02
C LEU A 10 -20.47 4.18 14.36
N ALA A 11 -19.72 5.11 14.96
CA ALA A 11 -18.42 5.52 14.48
C ALA A 11 -17.42 4.33 14.45
N TRP A 12 -17.43 3.47 15.47
CA TRP A 12 -16.59 2.27 15.49
C TRP A 12 -16.97 1.25 14.41
N ARG A 13 -18.25 1.19 14.01
CA ARG A 13 -18.64 0.37 12.83
C ARG A 13 -18.03 0.90 11.54
N MET A 14 -17.83 2.22 11.39
CA MET A 14 -17.13 2.80 10.24
C MET A 14 -15.65 2.40 10.24
N ALA A 15 -15.00 2.44 11.39
CA ALA A 15 -13.61 1.95 11.51
C ALA A 15 -13.50 0.45 11.20
N GLY A 16 -14.47 -0.36 11.66
CA GLY A 16 -14.57 -1.79 11.32
C GLY A 16 -14.79 -2.04 9.82
N ALA A 17 -15.63 -1.25 9.17
CA ALA A 17 -15.85 -1.33 7.72
C ALA A 17 -14.56 -1.00 6.94
N ALA A 18 -13.85 0.07 7.34
CA ALA A 18 -12.57 0.42 6.72
C ALA A 18 -11.48 -0.64 6.96
N PHE A 19 -11.45 -1.25 8.15
CA PHE A 19 -10.59 -2.39 8.45
C PHE A 19 -10.86 -3.56 7.50
N ALA A 20 -12.15 -3.95 7.34
CA ALA A 20 -12.56 -5.04 6.47
C ALA A 20 -12.24 -4.77 4.98
N ALA A 21 -12.47 -3.53 4.53
CA ALA A 21 -12.09 -3.12 3.17
C ALA A 21 -10.57 -3.18 2.97
N GLY A 22 -9.79 -2.68 3.93
CA GLY A 22 -8.32 -2.76 3.89
C GLY A 22 -7.82 -4.21 3.91
N PHE A 23 -8.42 -5.06 4.73
CA PHE A 23 -8.09 -6.48 4.82
C PHE A 23 -8.23 -7.17 3.44
N VAL A 24 -9.38 -6.99 2.78
CA VAL A 24 -9.63 -7.62 1.48
C VAL A 24 -8.77 -7.02 0.39
N VAL A 25 -8.79 -5.70 0.23
CA VAL A 25 -8.13 -5.02 -0.89
C VAL A 25 -6.63 -5.30 -0.87
N PHE A 26 -5.97 -5.05 0.25
CA PHE A 26 -4.51 -5.26 0.34
C PHE A 26 -4.16 -6.74 0.39
N GLY A 27 -4.98 -7.58 1.02
CA GLY A 27 -4.77 -9.01 1.03
C GLY A 27 -4.81 -9.62 -0.37
N VAL A 28 -5.81 -9.28 -1.19
CA VAL A 28 -5.92 -9.77 -2.59
C VAL A 28 -4.77 -9.24 -3.44
N VAL A 29 -4.50 -7.92 -3.39
CA VAL A 29 -3.43 -7.31 -4.19
C VAL A 29 -2.07 -7.92 -3.87
N TYR A 30 -1.75 -8.12 -2.60
CA TYR A 30 -0.45 -8.68 -2.20
C TYR A 30 -0.39 -10.22 -2.29
N SER A 31 -1.52 -10.90 -2.49
CA SER A 31 -1.53 -12.33 -2.84
C SER A 31 -1.08 -12.59 -4.28
N PHE A 32 -0.98 -11.57 -5.13
CA PHE A 32 -0.64 -11.74 -6.55
C PHE A 32 0.66 -12.53 -6.77
N GLY A 33 1.66 -12.35 -5.91
CA GLY A 33 2.94 -13.04 -6.02
C GLY A 33 2.85 -14.57 -6.05
N VAL A 34 1.84 -15.17 -5.38
CA VAL A 34 1.62 -16.62 -5.42
C VAL A 34 0.86 -17.08 -6.67
N PHE A 35 0.19 -16.17 -7.37
CA PHE A 35 -0.49 -16.43 -8.64
C PHE A 35 0.43 -16.27 -9.86
N LEU A 36 1.58 -15.62 -9.72
CA LEU A 36 2.46 -15.25 -10.83
C LEU A 36 2.84 -16.47 -11.67
N GLU A 37 3.38 -17.49 -11.04
CA GLU A 37 3.88 -18.70 -11.72
C GLU A 37 2.73 -19.53 -12.32
N PRO A 38 1.65 -19.86 -11.58
CA PRO A 38 0.52 -20.60 -12.14
C PRO A 38 -0.14 -19.94 -13.35
N ILE A 39 -0.27 -18.61 -13.35
CA ILE A 39 -0.86 -17.86 -14.47
C ILE A 39 0.11 -17.86 -15.65
N SER A 40 1.40 -17.59 -15.39
CA SER A 40 2.44 -17.54 -16.44
C SER A 40 2.55 -18.87 -17.19
N ALA A 41 2.55 -19.98 -16.46
CA ALA A 41 2.63 -21.33 -17.02
C ALA A 41 1.37 -21.69 -17.85
N ASP A 42 0.19 -21.38 -17.33
CA ASP A 42 -1.08 -21.80 -17.96
C ASP A 42 -1.44 -20.95 -19.18
N LEU A 43 -1.12 -19.64 -19.18
CA LEU A 43 -1.36 -18.74 -20.31
C LEU A 43 -0.18 -18.66 -21.28
N GLY A 44 0.92 -19.36 -20.99
CA GLY A 44 2.14 -19.31 -21.83
C GLY A 44 2.76 -17.91 -21.93
N SER A 45 2.52 -17.05 -20.92
CA SER A 45 3.03 -15.68 -20.86
C SER A 45 4.33 -15.62 -20.09
N GLY A 46 5.28 -14.76 -20.50
CA GLY A 46 6.49 -14.53 -19.72
C GLY A 46 6.19 -13.79 -18.41
N HIS A 47 7.11 -13.87 -17.44
CA HIS A 47 6.97 -13.21 -16.14
C HIS A 47 6.71 -11.71 -16.24
N THR A 48 7.31 -11.03 -17.22
CA THR A 48 7.09 -9.60 -17.48
C THR A 48 5.63 -9.32 -17.83
N ALA A 49 5.04 -10.09 -18.76
CA ALA A 49 3.64 -9.92 -19.15
C ALA A 49 2.69 -10.25 -17.98
N THR A 50 2.99 -11.30 -17.23
CA THR A 50 2.17 -11.69 -16.08
C THR A 50 2.27 -10.67 -14.94
N SER A 51 3.46 -10.16 -14.62
CA SER A 51 3.63 -9.15 -13.57
C SER A 51 2.96 -7.81 -13.89
N ALA A 52 2.70 -7.52 -15.17
CA ALA A 52 1.94 -6.35 -15.58
C ALA A 52 0.50 -6.36 -15.03
N LEU A 53 -0.08 -7.51 -14.70
CA LEU A 53 -1.38 -7.61 -14.02
C LEU A 53 -1.36 -6.87 -12.68
N TYR A 54 -0.34 -7.14 -11.87
CA TYR A 54 -0.15 -6.44 -10.59
C TYR A 54 0.13 -4.95 -10.81
N ALA A 55 0.98 -4.63 -11.77
CA ALA A 55 1.36 -3.26 -12.08
C ALA A 55 0.14 -2.42 -12.48
N ILE A 56 -0.72 -2.94 -13.37
CA ILE A 56 -1.96 -2.28 -13.81
C ILE A 56 -2.92 -2.13 -12.64
N SER A 57 -3.16 -3.19 -11.85
CA SER A 57 -4.10 -3.14 -10.73
C SER A 57 -3.64 -2.16 -9.65
N SER A 58 -2.37 -2.18 -9.28
CA SER A 58 -1.80 -1.26 -8.30
C SER A 58 -1.85 0.19 -8.78
N SER A 59 -1.49 0.44 -10.04
CA SER A 59 -1.55 1.78 -10.62
C SER A 59 -2.97 2.31 -10.72
N ALA A 60 -3.92 1.50 -11.20
CA ALA A 60 -5.33 1.87 -11.24
C ALA A 60 -5.86 2.22 -9.84
N PHE A 61 -5.51 1.41 -8.83
CA PHE A 61 -5.88 1.67 -7.44
C PHE A 61 -5.40 3.05 -6.94
N TYR A 62 -4.12 3.35 -7.12
CA TYR A 62 -3.55 4.59 -6.57
C TYR A 62 -3.88 5.85 -7.39
N PHE A 63 -3.94 5.75 -8.73
CA PHE A 63 -4.26 6.90 -9.58
C PHE A 63 -5.75 7.26 -9.55
N LEU A 64 -6.63 6.28 -9.42
CA LEU A 64 -8.06 6.53 -9.33
C LEU A 64 -8.53 6.91 -7.92
N GLY A 65 -7.70 6.70 -6.88
CA GLY A 65 -8.03 7.04 -5.51
C GLY A 65 -8.57 8.47 -5.32
N PRO A 66 -7.89 9.53 -5.81
CA PRO A 66 -8.40 10.91 -5.72
C PRO A 66 -9.76 11.09 -6.43
N ALA A 67 -9.94 10.49 -7.60
CA ALA A 67 -11.20 10.59 -8.36
C ALA A 67 -12.35 9.88 -7.63
N THR A 68 -12.11 8.69 -7.08
CA THR A 68 -13.12 7.93 -6.34
C THR A 68 -13.49 8.62 -5.02
N GLY A 69 -12.54 9.27 -4.36
CA GLY A 69 -12.79 10.13 -3.20
C GLY A 69 -13.71 11.30 -3.57
N TRP A 70 -13.41 12.03 -4.64
CA TRP A 70 -14.22 13.15 -5.12
C TRP A 70 -15.65 12.74 -5.54
N ILE A 71 -15.80 11.59 -6.22
CA ILE A 71 -17.12 11.04 -6.55
C ILE A 71 -17.87 10.66 -5.27
N SER A 72 -17.18 10.03 -4.31
CA SER A 72 -17.74 9.64 -3.02
C SER A 72 -18.31 10.82 -2.23
N ASP A 73 -17.63 11.98 -2.25
CA ASP A 73 -18.11 13.19 -1.59
C ASP A 73 -19.46 13.68 -2.14
N ARG A 74 -19.76 13.39 -3.41
CA ARG A 74 -20.97 13.80 -4.11
C ARG A 74 -22.09 12.77 -4.07
N THR A 75 -21.76 11.49 -4.29
CA THR A 75 -22.73 10.40 -4.41
C THR A 75 -22.94 9.62 -3.11
N GLY A 76 -22.06 9.84 -2.15
CA GLY A 76 -21.99 9.11 -0.89
C GLY A 76 -21.04 7.91 -0.95
N PRO A 77 -20.31 7.64 0.13
CA PRO A 77 -19.30 6.60 0.21
C PRO A 77 -19.87 5.20 0.04
N ARG A 78 -21.11 4.97 0.47
CA ARG A 78 -21.79 3.67 0.39
C ARG A 78 -21.98 3.19 -1.04
N VAL A 79 -22.43 4.09 -1.93
CA VAL A 79 -22.72 3.74 -3.34
C VAL A 79 -21.43 3.38 -4.07
N ILE A 80 -20.41 4.22 -3.93
CA ILE A 80 -19.12 3.99 -4.59
C ILE A 80 -18.44 2.73 -4.05
N ALA A 81 -18.47 2.50 -2.73
CA ALA A 81 -17.92 1.29 -2.14
C ALA A 81 -18.66 0.02 -2.61
N ALA A 82 -20.00 0.06 -2.75
CA ALA A 82 -20.76 -1.08 -3.25
C ALA A 82 -20.45 -1.37 -4.73
N ILE A 83 -20.36 -0.34 -5.57
CA ILE A 83 -19.93 -0.49 -6.97
C ILE A 83 -18.51 -1.08 -7.03
N GLY A 84 -17.60 -0.57 -6.20
CA GLY A 84 -16.24 -1.10 -6.11
C GLY A 84 -16.18 -2.56 -5.70
N ALA A 85 -17.00 -2.97 -4.72
CA ALA A 85 -17.12 -4.36 -4.28
C ALA A 85 -17.56 -5.28 -5.43
N LEU A 86 -18.57 -4.85 -6.20
CA LEU A 86 -19.06 -5.61 -7.36
C LEU A 86 -18.00 -5.68 -8.47
N ILE A 87 -17.33 -4.57 -8.79
CA ILE A 87 -16.29 -4.54 -9.83
C ILE A 87 -15.13 -5.46 -9.44
N MET A 88 -14.67 -5.42 -8.19
CA MET A 88 -13.57 -6.26 -7.73
C MET A 88 -13.94 -7.75 -7.74
N ALA A 89 -15.11 -8.10 -7.24
CA ALA A 89 -15.60 -9.48 -7.25
C ALA A 89 -15.79 -10.00 -8.69
N ALA A 90 -16.42 -9.20 -9.56
CA ALA A 90 -16.58 -9.55 -10.97
C ALA A 90 -15.24 -9.66 -11.70
N GLY A 91 -14.30 -8.75 -11.42
CA GLY A 91 -12.94 -8.79 -11.97
C GLY A 91 -12.20 -10.08 -11.62
N LEU A 92 -12.21 -10.48 -10.34
CA LEU A 92 -11.62 -11.74 -9.87
C LEU A 92 -12.31 -12.96 -10.50
N ALA A 93 -13.66 -12.98 -10.51
CA ALA A 93 -14.42 -14.08 -11.11
C ALA A 93 -14.15 -14.20 -12.62
N ALA A 94 -14.15 -13.07 -13.34
CA ALA A 94 -13.86 -13.05 -14.77
C ALA A 94 -12.42 -13.48 -15.07
N THR A 95 -11.44 -13.16 -14.20
CA THR A 95 -10.06 -13.59 -14.35
C THR A 95 -9.92 -15.13 -14.31
N ALA A 96 -10.80 -15.82 -13.57
CA ALA A 96 -10.83 -17.28 -13.57
C ALA A 96 -11.20 -17.90 -14.96
N LEU A 97 -11.82 -17.12 -15.84
CA LEU A 97 -12.33 -17.58 -17.13
C LEU A 97 -11.45 -17.15 -18.32
N VAL A 98 -10.40 -16.38 -18.09
CA VAL A 98 -9.57 -15.87 -19.19
C VAL A 98 -8.76 -16.98 -19.87
N ALA A 99 -8.61 -16.85 -21.20
CA ALA A 99 -7.78 -17.70 -22.03
C ALA A 99 -6.52 -16.98 -22.56
N SER A 100 -6.38 -15.67 -22.30
CA SER A 100 -5.22 -14.88 -22.72
C SER A 100 -4.81 -13.87 -21.66
N ILE A 101 -3.55 -13.44 -21.72
CA ILE A 101 -2.99 -12.46 -20.78
C ILE A 101 -3.61 -11.07 -20.98
N GLU A 102 -4.00 -10.71 -22.22
CA GLU A 102 -4.64 -9.43 -22.54
C GLU A 102 -6.02 -9.32 -21.85
N ALA A 103 -6.79 -10.42 -21.88
CA ALA A 103 -8.06 -10.47 -21.16
C ALA A 103 -7.84 -10.34 -19.64
N ALA A 104 -6.78 -10.92 -19.11
CA ALA A 104 -6.42 -10.78 -17.70
C ALA A 104 -6.02 -9.35 -17.33
N TYR A 105 -5.41 -8.56 -18.23
CA TYR A 105 -5.15 -7.12 -17.98
C TYR A 105 -6.42 -6.33 -17.70
N VAL A 106 -7.50 -6.65 -18.40
CA VAL A 106 -8.79 -6.00 -18.18
C VAL A 106 -9.46 -6.53 -16.93
N THR A 107 -9.55 -7.84 -16.77
CA THR A 107 -10.33 -8.46 -15.69
C THR A 107 -9.64 -8.31 -14.32
N TYR A 108 -8.37 -8.70 -14.20
CA TYR A 108 -7.60 -8.54 -12.97
C TYR A 108 -7.01 -7.12 -12.86
N GLY A 109 -6.26 -6.69 -13.89
CA GLY A 109 -5.54 -5.42 -13.84
C GLY A 109 -6.48 -4.25 -13.57
N LEU A 110 -7.43 -4.00 -14.45
CA LEU A 110 -8.38 -2.89 -14.29
C LEU A 110 -9.50 -3.24 -13.29
N GLY A 111 -10.10 -4.43 -13.38
CA GLY A 111 -11.23 -4.82 -12.54
C GLY A 111 -10.87 -4.80 -11.05
N VAL A 112 -9.78 -5.44 -10.65
CA VAL A 112 -9.33 -5.43 -9.24
C VAL A 112 -8.86 -4.03 -8.83
N GLY A 113 -8.09 -3.33 -9.67
CA GLY A 113 -7.56 -2.00 -9.36
C GLY A 113 -8.65 -0.94 -9.18
N ILE A 114 -9.62 -0.85 -10.10
CA ILE A 114 -10.76 0.07 -10.01
C ILE A 114 -11.64 -0.30 -8.81
N GLY A 115 -11.95 -1.60 -8.63
CA GLY A 115 -12.73 -2.09 -7.52
C GLY A 115 -12.11 -1.74 -6.17
N ALA A 116 -10.79 -1.90 -6.05
CA ALA A 116 -10.01 -1.53 -4.87
C ALA A 116 -10.07 -0.01 -4.58
N ALA A 117 -9.88 0.83 -5.62
CA ALA A 117 -9.95 2.28 -5.49
C ALA A 117 -11.34 2.75 -5.04
N CYS A 118 -12.40 2.21 -5.65
CA CYS A 118 -13.78 2.55 -5.32
C CYS A 118 -14.21 2.07 -3.93
N THR A 119 -13.59 1.00 -3.42
CA THR A 119 -13.99 0.43 -2.12
C THR A 119 -13.17 0.99 -0.97
N TYR A 120 -11.84 0.92 -1.05
CA TYR A 120 -10.97 1.26 0.08
C TYR A 120 -10.91 2.77 0.34
N VAL A 121 -10.69 3.58 -0.70
CA VAL A 121 -10.45 5.02 -0.52
C VAL A 121 -11.64 5.73 0.11
N PRO A 122 -12.90 5.58 -0.39
CA PRO A 122 -14.06 6.20 0.22
C PRO A 122 -14.33 5.68 1.64
N THR A 123 -14.18 4.38 1.85
CA THR A 123 -14.45 3.75 3.15
C THR A 123 -13.46 4.21 4.22
N PHE A 124 -12.18 4.37 3.85
CA PHE A 124 -11.16 4.87 4.76
C PHE A 124 -11.30 6.37 5.05
N ALA A 125 -11.62 7.17 4.03
CA ALA A 125 -11.72 8.62 4.13
C ALA A 125 -12.77 9.07 5.17
N VAL A 126 -13.90 8.37 5.26
CA VAL A 126 -14.97 8.72 6.18
C VAL A 126 -14.62 8.53 7.67
N VAL A 127 -13.66 7.62 7.97
CA VAL A 127 -13.33 7.29 9.37
C VAL A 127 -12.93 8.54 10.16
N GLY A 128 -12.08 9.38 9.58
CA GLY A 128 -11.59 10.58 10.25
C GLY A 128 -12.67 11.59 10.66
N GLY A 129 -13.79 11.64 9.93
CA GLY A 129 -14.92 12.53 10.19
C GLY A 129 -15.90 12.02 11.26
N TRP A 130 -15.85 10.73 11.61
CA TRP A 130 -16.66 10.10 12.64
C TRP A 130 -16.07 10.18 14.05
N PHE A 131 -14.79 10.63 14.15
CA PHE A 131 -14.07 10.67 15.42
C PHE A 131 -13.48 12.05 15.68
N ASP A 132 -13.52 12.44 16.93
CA ASP A 132 -12.84 13.62 17.46
C ASP A 132 -11.77 13.20 18.48
N ARG A 133 -12.19 12.68 19.62
CA ARG A 133 -11.31 12.23 20.71
C ARG A 133 -10.48 11.01 20.33
N TRP A 134 -11.05 10.04 19.61
CA TRP A 134 -10.44 8.74 19.31
C TRP A 134 -9.95 8.62 17.85
N ARG A 135 -9.84 9.75 17.11
CA ARG A 135 -9.52 9.77 15.67
C ARG A 135 -8.28 8.97 15.33
N THR A 136 -7.15 9.20 16.02
CA THR A 136 -5.88 8.49 15.78
C THR A 136 -6.04 6.99 15.99
N ARG A 137 -6.70 6.58 17.07
CA ARG A 137 -6.93 5.16 17.39
C ARG A 137 -7.81 4.49 16.34
N ALA A 138 -8.88 5.14 15.91
CA ALA A 138 -9.80 4.63 14.90
C ALA A 138 -9.11 4.46 13.53
N LEU A 139 -8.34 5.44 13.10
CA LEU A 139 -7.55 5.36 11.87
C LEU A 139 -6.49 4.25 11.96
N SER A 140 -5.82 4.09 13.10
CA SER A 140 -4.85 3.01 13.30
C SER A 140 -5.49 1.63 13.19
N ILE A 141 -6.69 1.44 13.77
CA ILE A 141 -7.45 0.19 13.66
C ILE A 141 -7.86 -0.05 12.19
N ALA A 142 -8.37 0.96 11.51
CA ALA A 142 -8.74 0.85 10.09
C ALA A 142 -7.55 0.42 9.22
N VAL A 143 -6.36 1.01 9.43
CA VAL A 143 -5.13 0.64 8.71
C VAL A 143 -4.61 -0.74 9.09
N ALA A 144 -4.85 -1.21 10.33
CA ALA A 144 -4.41 -2.54 10.75
C ALA A 144 -5.02 -3.66 9.89
N GLY A 145 -6.23 -3.42 9.32
CA GLY A 145 -6.85 -4.34 8.36
C GLY A 145 -5.93 -4.65 7.17
N THR A 146 -5.21 -3.67 6.66
CA THR A 146 -4.28 -3.86 5.53
C THR A 146 -3.16 -4.85 5.87
N GLY A 147 -2.59 -4.72 7.07
CA GLY A 147 -1.53 -5.64 7.54
C GLY A 147 -2.05 -7.05 7.78
N LEU A 148 -3.26 -7.18 8.36
CA LEU A 148 -3.89 -8.49 8.57
C LEU A 148 -4.26 -9.16 7.24
N GLY A 149 -4.71 -8.39 6.24
CA GLY A 149 -4.96 -8.90 4.89
C GLY A 149 -3.70 -9.48 4.26
N MET A 150 -2.58 -8.76 4.35
CA MET A 150 -1.27 -9.24 3.89
C MET A 150 -0.78 -10.47 4.66
N LEU A 151 -1.15 -10.61 5.93
CA LEU A 151 -0.76 -11.75 6.75
C LEU A 151 -1.55 -13.02 6.37
N VAL A 152 -2.84 -12.89 6.07
CA VAL A 152 -3.78 -14.02 5.97
C VAL A 152 -4.02 -14.45 4.52
N LEU A 153 -4.25 -13.52 3.60
CA LEU A 153 -4.72 -13.87 2.26
C LEU A 153 -3.65 -14.52 1.35
N PRO A 154 -2.35 -14.16 1.40
CA PRO A 154 -1.37 -14.85 0.58
C PRO A 154 -1.24 -16.35 0.89
N PRO A 155 -1.08 -16.79 2.17
CA PRO A 155 -1.07 -18.23 2.47
C PRO A 155 -2.39 -18.93 2.14
N LEU A 156 -3.54 -18.27 2.41
CA LEU A 156 -4.84 -18.79 2.02
C LEU A 156 -4.93 -19.00 0.51
N SER A 157 -4.46 -18.03 -0.27
CA SER A 157 -4.43 -18.13 -1.74
C SER A 157 -3.54 -19.27 -2.21
N ALA A 158 -2.36 -19.46 -1.60
CA ALA A 158 -1.48 -20.58 -1.93
C ALA A 158 -2.12 -21.94 -1.69
N VAL A 159 -2.78 -22.12 -0.53
CA VAL A 159 -3.53 -23.36 -0.22
C VAL A 159 -4.69 -23.57 -1.20
N LEU A 160 -5.41 -22.51 -1.57
CA LEU A 160 -6.49 -22.62 -2.56
C LEU A 160 -5.95 -22.99 -3.94
N ILE A 161 -4.81 -22.44 -4.37
CA ILE A 161 -4.16 -22.78 -5.64
C ILE A 161 -3.72 -24.25 -5.64
N GLU A 162 -3.07 -24.69 -4.58
CA GLU A 162 -2.59 -26.06 -4.44
C GLU A 162 -3.74 -27.10 -4.52
N ARG A 163 -4.86 -26.81 -3.86
CA ARG A 163 -6.00 -27.75 -3.78
C ARG A 163 -6.97 -27.68 -4.93
N LEU A 164 -7.20 -26.50 -5.51
CA LEU A 164 -8.28 -26.24 -6.45
C LEU A 164 -7.81 -25.69 -7.80
N GLY A 165 -6.52 -25.38 -7.92
CA GLY A 165 -5.96 -24.63 -9.05
C GLY A 165 -6.23 -23.12 -8.98
N TRP A 166 -5.44 -22.33 -9.71
CA TRP A 166 -5.46 -20.87 -9.64
C TRP A 166 -6.81 -20.24 -10.08
N ARG A 167 -7.49 -20.85 -11.06
CA ARG A 167 -8.80 -20.38 -11.53
C ARG A 167 -9.86 -20.47 -10.44
N SER A 168 -9.98 -21.62 -9.79
CA SER A 168 -10.93 -21.83 -8.69
C SER A 168 -10.55 -21.00 -7.45
N ALA A 169 -9.25 -20.78 -7.22
CA ALA A 169 -8.79 -19.88 -6.16
C ALA A 169 -9.26 -18.44 -6.40
N PHE A 170 -9.24 -17.93 -7.63
CA PHE A 170 -9.82 -16.61 -7.96
C PHE A 170 -11.34 -16.57 -7.76
N VAL A 171 -12.06 -17.62 -8.08
CA VAL A 171 -13.51 -17.69 -7.79
C VAL A 171 -13.76 -17.63 -6.27
N ALA A 172 -13.00 -18.37 -5.48
CA ALA A 172 -13.10 -18.32 -4.03
C ALA A 172 -12.79 -16.91 -3.49
N LEU A 173 -11.71 -16.27 -3.96
CA LEU A 173 -11.37 -14.90 -3.60
C LEU A 173 -12.45 -13.90 -4.06
N ALA A 174 -13.09 -14.11 -5.21
CA ALA A 174 -14.18 -13.27 -5.68
C ALA A 174 -15.38 -13.31 -4.71
N VAL A 175 -15.75 -14.50 -4.26
CA VAL A 175 -16.84 -14.68 -3.29
C VAL A 175 -16.48 -14.06 -1.94
N ILE A 176 -15.31 -14.37 -1.38
CA ILE A 176 -14.85 -13.83 -0.11
C ILE A 176 -14.79 -12.28 -0.18
N SER A 177 -14.18 -11.74 -1.24
CA SER A 177 -14.07 -10.30 -1.44
C SER A 177 -15.43 -9.65 -1.61
N GLY A 178 -16.29 -10.21 -2.45
CA GLY A 178 -17.63 -9.69 -2.71
C GLY A 178 -18.47 -9.61 -1.44
N VAL A 179 -18.49 -10.67 -0.64
CA VAL A 179 -19.25 -10.73 0.63
C VAL A 179 -18.72 -9.70 1.63
N ILE A 180 -17.42 -9.71 1.90
CA ILE A 180 -16.83 -8.82 2.92
C ILE A 180 -16.91 -7.35 2.49
N LEU A 181 -16.58 -7.03 1.23
CA LEU A 181 -16.61 -5.66 0.74
C LEU A 181 -18.05 -5.12 0.62
N MET A 182 -19.01 -5.95 0.22
CA MET A 182 -20.41 -5.54 0.19
C MET A 182 -20.97 -5.31 1.60
N ALA A 183 -20.63 -6.17 2.57
CA ALA A 183 -20.97 -5.95 3.97
C ALA A 183 -20.33 -4.66 4.51
N SER A 184 -19.07 -4.41 4.18
CA SER A 184 -18.37 -3.16 4.51
C SER A 184 -19.11 -1.96 3.91
N ALA A 185 -19.43 -1.98 2.61
CA ALA A 185 -20.16 -0.92 1.92
C ALA A 185 -21.55 -0.66 2.54
N ALA A 186 -22.26 -1.72 2.97
CA ALA A 186 -23.57 -1.59 3.62
C ALA A 186 -23.50 -0.84 4.96
N LEU A 187 -22.38 -0.96 5.67
CA LEU A 187 -22.16 -0.29 6.96
C LEU A 187 -21.75 1.17 6.82
N VAL A 188 -21.03 1.53 5.73
CA VAL A 188 -20.42 2.85 5.55
C VAL A 188 -21.49 3.94 5.40
N ARG A 189 -21.29 5.05 6.12
CA ARG A 189 -22.14 6.25 6.08
C ARG A 189 -21.28 7.51 6.02
N GLN A 190 -21.85 8.57 5.45
CA GLN A 190 -21.20 9.89 5.52
C GLN A 190 -21.04 10.36 6.97
N PRO A 191 -19.90 10.97 7.31
CA PRO A 191 -19.71 11.56 8.63
C PRO A 191 -20.68 12.74 8.83
N PRO A 192 -21.00 13.07 10.09
CA PRO A 192 -21.75 14.26 10.40
C PRO A 192 -21.05 15.50 9.85
N GLN A 193 -21.80 16.42 9.22
CA GLN A 193 -21.22 17.63 8.65
C GLN A 193 -20.50 18.44 9.74
N GLN A 194 -19.22 18.71 9.54
CA GLN A 194 -18.47 19.67 10.34
C GLN A 194 -18.57 21.05 9.66
N PRO A 195 -19.15 22.07 10.30
CA PRO A 195 -19.42 23.37 9.68
C PRO A 195 -18.18 24.17 9.27
N ASN A 196 -16.98 23.79 9.68
CA ASN A 196 -15.73 24.52 9.50
C ASN A 196 -14.63 23.68 8.83
N ALA A 197 -14.88 23.12 7.64
CA ALA A 197 -13.77 22.62 6.83
C ALA A 197 -12.92 23.81 6.31
N PRO A 198 -11.61 23.87 6.57
CA PRO A 198 -10.78 24.97 6.10
C PRO A 198 -10.81 25.06 4.57
N ARG A 199 -11.03 26.27 4.01
CA ARG A 199 -10.88 26.54 2.59
C ARG A 199 -9.44 26.20 2.17
N HIS A 200 -9.30 25.40 1.13
CA HIS A 200 -8.00 24.98 0.60
C HIS A 200 -7.25 26.16 -0.03
N GLU A 201 -6.03 26.43 0.43
CA GLU A 201 -5.08 27.29 -0.26
C GLU A 201 -4.48 26.57 -1.48
N PRO A 202 -4.04 27.30 -2.54
CA PRO A 202 -3.49 26.68 -3.74
C PRO A 202 -2.19 25.93 -3.44
N LEU A 203 -2.22 24.61 -3.64
CA LEU A 203 -1.11 23.66 -3.45
C LEU A 203 0.08 23.87 -4.39
N GLY A 204 -0.12 24.61 -5.50
CA GLY A 204 0.81 24.60 -6.62
C GLY A 204 2.25 25.01 -6.29
N ALA A 205 2.44 25.94 -5.36
CA ALA A 205 3.78 26.40 -5.00
C ALA A 205 4.55 25.36 -4.16
N GLN A 206 3.87 24.66 -3.26
CA GLN A 206 4.50 23.64 -2.41
C GLN A 206 4.89 22.40 -3.22
N LEU A 207 4.04 21.97 -4.16
CA LEU A 207 4.29 20.81 -5.02
C LEU A 207 5.50 21.04 -5.97
N ARG A 208 5.77 22.28 -6.35
CA ARG A 208 6.92 22.64 -7.19
C ARG A 208 8.19 22.92 -6.38
N SER A 209 8.11 22.89 -5.05
CA SER A 209 9.26 23.16 -4.20
C SER A 209 10.29 22.04 -4.28
N ARG A 210 11.59 22.41 -4.22
CA ARG A 210 12.69 21.45 -4.21
C ARG A 210 12.56 20.38 -3.10
N PRO A 211 12.18 20.72 -1.85
CA PRO A 211 11.97 19.70 -0.81
C PRO A 211 10.87 18.71 -1.16
N PHE A 212 9.75 19.15 -1.77
CA PHE A 212 8.67 18.25 -2.17
C PHE A 212 9.12 17.31 -3.28
N LEU A 213 9.77 17.81 -4.32
CA LEU A 213 10.28 16.99 -5.42
C LEU A 213 11.28 15.93 -4.92
N LEU A 214 12.19 16.31 -4.02
CA LEU A 214 13.17 15.39 -3.45
C LEU A 214 12.52 14.27 -2.64
N ILE A 215 11.58 14.60 -1.75
CA ILE A 215 10.91 13.57 -0.96
C ILE A 215 9.96 12.72 -1.81
N TYR A 216 9.34 13.29 -2.83
CA TYR A 216 8.47 12.57 -3.77
C TYR A 216 9.27 11.57 -4.61
N ILE A 217 10.41 11.98 -5.19
CA ILE A 217 11.31 11.09 -5.93
C ILE A 217 11.86 9.99 -5.00
N SER A 218 12.30 10.35 -3.80
CA SER A 218 12.71 9.38 -2.78
C SER A 218 11.62 8.36 -2.46
N TRP A 219 10.37 8.81 -2.37
CA TRP A 219 9.22 7.96 -2.15
C TRP A 219 8.98 7.01 -3.32
N VAL A 220 8.94 7.53 -4.54
CA VAL A 220 8.73 6.72 -5.75
C VAL A 220 9.81 5.64 -5.87
N LEU A 221 11.09 6.01 -5.79
CA LEU A 221 12.20 5.06 -5.92
C LEU A 221 12.18 3.97 -4.85
N GLY A 222 12.05 4.36 -3.58
CA GLY A 222 12.02 3.38 -2.49
C GLY A 222 10.75 2.53 -2.46
N THR A 223 9.62 3.03 -3.00
CA THR A 223 8.38 2.26 -3.11
C THR A 223 8.42 1.34 -4.33
N THR A 224 9.07 1.76 -5.43
CA THR A 224 9.35 0.90 -6.58
C THR A 224 10.17 -0.32 -6.15
N ALA A 225 11.24 -0.11 -5.37
CA ALA A 225 12.00 -1.21 -4.78
C ALA A 225 11.13 -2.13 -3.90
N LEU A 226 10.24 -1.54 -3.09
CA LEU A 226 9.37 -2.29 -2.17
C LEU A 226 8.40 -3.22 -2.90
N PHE A 227 7.89 -2.85 -4.07
CA PHE A 227 6.92 -3.68 -4.79
C PHE A 227 7.55 -4.91 -5.48
N ILE A 228 8.86 -4.91 -5.71
CA ILE A 228 9.57 -6.04 -6.31
C ILE A 228 9.39 -7.34 -5.49
N PRO A 229 9.67 -7.39 -4.18
CA PRO A 229 9.49 -8.62 -3.41
C PRO A 229 8.03 -9.07 -3.29
N PHE A 230 7.05 -8.19 -3.35
CA PHE A 230 5.64 -8.60 -3.29
C PHE A 230 5.21 -9.45 -4.49
N VAL A 231 5.92 -9.32 -5.61
CA VAL A 231 5.64 -10.10 -6.82
C VAL A 231 6.59 -11.30 -6.94
N PHE A 232 7.89 -11.09 -6.69
CA PHE A 232 8.91 -12.08 -7.04
C PHE A 232 9.39 -12.95 -5.88
N LEU A 233 9.22 -12.53 -4.62
CA LEU A 233 9.77 -13.25 -3.49
C LEU A 233 9.18 -14.67 -3.32
N PRO A 234 7.85 -14.89 -3.48
CA PRO A 234 7.31 -16.24 -3.43
C PRO A 234 7.84 -17.13 -4.55
N ALA A 235 7.83 -16.65 -5.80
CA ALA A 235 8.33 -17.40 -6.94
C ALA A 235 9.83 -17.72 -6.80
N PHE A 236 10.63 -16.79 -6.32
CA PHE A 236 12.04 -16.99 -6.03
C PHE A 236 12.27 -18.09 -4.97
N ALA A 237 11.48 -18.09 -3.89
CA ALA A 237 11.58 -19.09 -2.84
C ALA A 237 11.21 -20.49 -3.35
N VAL A 238 10.18 -20.60 -4.19
CA VAL A 238 9.80 -21.86 -4.86
C VAL A 238 10.93 -22.34 -5.80
N GLY A 239 11.57 -21.45 -6.53
CA GLY A 239 12.75 -21.75 -7.36
C GLY A 239 13.95 -22.27 -6.57
N LEU A 240 14.04 -21.95 -5.26
CA LEU A 240 15.02 -22.54 -4.33
C LEU A 240 14.56 -23.88 -3.70
N GLY A 241 13.42 -24.43 -4.14
CA GLY A 241 12.85 -25.69 -3.64
C GLY A 241 11.95 -25.54 -2.41
N ALA A 242 11.53 -24.32 -2.06
CA ALA A 242 10.57 -24.14 -0.98
C ALA A 242 9.16 -24.59 -1.42
N ASP A 243 8.40 -25.14 -0.48
CA ASP A 243 6.98 -25.41 -0.66
C ASP A 243 6.22 -24.11 -0.98
N PRO A 244 5.28 -24.10 -1.97
CA PRO A 244 4.54 -22.90 -2.37
C PRO A 244 3.79 -22.20 -1.23
N VAL A 245 3.21 -22.98 -0.30
CA VAL A 245 2.53 -22.43 0.88
C VAL A 245 3.56 -21.77 1.81
N ALA A 246 4.69 -22.43 2.07
CA ALA A 246 5.77 -21.86 2.86
C ALA A 246 6.32 -20.58 2.22
N ALA A 247 6.50 -20.55 0.90
CA ALA A 247 6.95 -19.38 0.17
C ALA A 247 5.98 -18.19 0.32
N SER A 248 4.67 -18.43 0.35
CA SER A 248 3.65 -17.39 0.53
C SER A 248 3.70 -16.71 1.91
N TRP A 249 4.17 -17.42 2.95
CA TRP A 249 4.36 -16.86 4.28
C TRP A 249 5.39 -15.73 4.33
N LEU A 250 6.30 -15.65 3.35
CA LEU A 250 7.25 -14.54 3.27
C LEU A 250 6.55 -13.19 3.13
N ILE A 251 5.49 -13.11 2.33
CA ILE A 251 4.66 -11.90 2.20
C ILE A 251 3.93 -11.60 3.52
N SER A 252 3.44 -12.64 4.17
CA SER A 252 2.79 -12.54 5.48
C SER A 252 3.74 -12.01 6.55
N ILE A 253 4.99 -12.47 6.55
CA ILE A 253 6.05 -12.00 7.45
C ILE A 253 6.35 -10.52 7.20
N ILE A 254 6.44 -10.07 5.93
CA ILE A 254 6.58 -8.64 5.60
C ILE A 254 5.40 -7.86 6.21
N GLY A 255 4.15 -8.34 6.00
CA GLY A 255 2.95 -7.72 6.53
C GLY A 255 2.94 -7.62 8.05
N GLY A 256 3.15 -8.75 8.73
CA GLY A 256 3.19 -8.83 10.19
C GLY A 256 4.31 -7.96 10.81
N ALA A 257 5.53 -8.07 10.27
CA ALA A 257 6.66 -7.26 10.71
C ALA A 257 6.40 -5.76 10.47
N SER A 258 5.68 -5.38 9.40
CA SER A 258 5.32 -3.99 9.16
C SER A 258 4.37 -3.43 10.22
N VAL A 259 3.46 -4.25 10.75
CA VAL A 259 2.61 -3.85 11.88
C VAL A 259 3.45 -3.58 13.13
N VAL A 260 4.41 -4.46 13.42
CA VAL A 260 5.36 -4.25 14.52
C VAL A 260 6.17 -2.96 14.33
N GLY A 261 6.67 -2.71 13.13
CA GLY A 261 7.39 -1.47 12.79
C GLY A 261 6.53 -0.20 13.00
N ARG A 262 5.25 -0.25 12.58
CA ARG A 262 4.29 0.87 12.75
C ARG A 262 4.00 1.17 14.22
N VAL A 263 3.76 0.14 15.01
CA VAL A 263 3.50 0.30 16.44
C VAL A 263 4.76 0.71 17.16
N GLY A 264 5.88 0.04 16.89
CA GLY A 264 7.17 0.27 17.56
C GLY A 264 7.68 1.69 17.39
N ILE A 265 7.51 2.31 16.20
CA ILE A 265 7.98 3.69 15.96
C ILE A 265 7.29 4.72 16.86
N GLY A 266 6.04 4.44 17.29
CA GLY A 266 5.31 5.31 18.21
C GLY A 266 5.95 5.45 19.60
N TYR A 267 6.80 4.51 20.00
CA TYR A 267 7.54 4.53 21.25
C TYR A 267 8.97 5.07 21.13
N VAL A 268 9.45 5.30 19.89
CA VAL A 268 10.82 5.78 19.67
C VAL A 268 10.87 7.30 19.78
N LYS A 269 11.48 7.78 20.85
CA LYS A 269 11.82 9.20 21.00
C LYS A 269 13.06 9.51 20.15
N SER A 270 12.88 10.24 19.05
CA SER A 270 14.02 10.66 18.22
C SER A 270 14.43 12.09 18.53
N SER A 271 15.67 12.28 18.94
CA SER A 271 16.28 13.62 19.08
C SER A 271 16.47 14.33 17.74
N GLY A 272 16.31 13.63 16.62
CA GLY A 272 16.51 14.16 15.26
C GLY A 272 15.25 14.34 14.43
N GLY A 273 14.05 14.20 15.04
CA GLY A 273 12.77 14.34 14.36
C GLY A 273 12.39 13.17 13.46
N ALA A 274 11.19 13.27 12.86
CA ALA A 274 10.65 12.23 11.98
C ALA A 274 11.46 12.06 10.70
N LEU A 275 12.02 13.14 10.16
CA LEU A 275 12.82 13.09 8.93
C LEU A 275 14.07 12.21 9.07
N ARG A 276 14.75 12.24 10.22
CA ARG A 276 15.93 11.38 10.45
C ARG A 276 15.53 9.90 10.49
N LEU A 277 14.46 9.57 11.22
CA LEU A 277 13.93 8.21 11.29
C LEU A 277 13.44 7.72 9.92
N TYR A 278 12.84 8.59 9.12
CA TYR A 278 12.43 8.28 7.76
C TYR A 278 13.63 7.93 6.87
N LYS A 279 14.72 8.72 6.93
CA LYS A 279 15.95 8.43 6.19
C LYS A 279 16.57 7.09 6.62
N SER A 280 16.65 6.83 7.92
CA SER A 280 17.20 5.56 8.43
C SER A 280 16.33 4.36 8.01
N SER A 281 15.01 4.52 7.93
CA SER A 281 14.12 3.45 7.46
C SER A 281 14.31 3.12 5.98
N ILE A 282 14.55 4.13 5.12
CA ILE A 282 14.87 3.89 3.70
C ILE A 282 16.19 3.13 3.57
N LEU A 283 17.21 3.55 4.33
CA LEU A 283 18.50 2.88 4.31
C LEU A 283 18.40 1.44 4.82
N ALA A 284 17.64 1.21 5.90
CA ALA A 284 17.39 -0.14 6.43
C ALA A 284 16.66 -1.03 5.41
N MET A 285 15.67 -0.47 4.68
CA MET A 285 15.01 -1.17 3.57
C MET A 285 16.02 -1.52 2.47
N ALA A 286 16.83 -0.56 2.02
CA ALA A 286 17.84 -0.81 0.99
C ALA A 286 18.86 -1.87 1.43
N ALA A 287 19.32 -1.81 2.68
CA ALA A 287 20.24 -2.79 3.23
C ALA A 287 19.63 -4.20 3.35
N SER A 288 18.31 -4.30 3.62
CA SER A 288 17.67 -5.61 3.74
C SER A 288 17.73 -6.42 2.43
N TYR A 289 17.71 -5.78 1.26
CA TYR A 289 17.83 -6.48 -0.03
C TYR A 289 19.18 -7.20 -0.20
N SER A 290 20.24 -6.78 0.48
CA SER A 290 21.50 -7.50 0.47
C SER A 290 21.36 -8.88 1.13
N ILE A 291 20.48 -9.03 2.12
CA ILE A 291 20.15 -10.34 2.72
C ILE A 291 19.50 -11.24 1.68
N TRP A 292 18.59 -10.71 0.87
CA TRP A 292 17.94 -11.45 -0.22
C TRP A 292 18.95 -11.87 -1.29
N LEU A 293 19.84 -10.94 -1.68
CA LEU A 293 20.83 -11.16 -2.74
C LEU A 293 21.80 -12.32 -2.41
N VAL A 294 22.24 -12.40 -1.14
CA VAL A 294 23.21 -13.43 -0.71
C VAL A 294 22.55 -14.64 -0.05
N SER A 295 21.21 -14.73 -0.06
CA SER A 295 20.50 -15.75 0.71
C SER A 295 20.81 -17.16 0.20
N PRO A 296 21.41 -18.04 1.02
CA PRO A 296 21.71 -19.42 0.64
C PRO A 296 20.51 -20.36 0.84
N GLY A 297 19.36 -19.87 1.31
CA GLY A 297 18.17 -20.70 1.56
C GLY A 297 17.02 -19.95 2.22
N PHE A 298 15.92 -20.68 2.41
CA PHE A 298 14.64 -20.14 2.85
C PHE A 298 14.68 -19.34 4.16
N THR A 299 15.46 -19.80 5.16
CA THR A 299 15.61 -19.09 6.45
C THR A 299 16.08 -17.65 6.28
N TRP A 300 17.00 -17.40 5.35
CA TRP A 300 17.50 -16.06 5.06
C TRP A 300 16.45 -15.18 4.38
N LEU A 301 15.56 -15.79 3.58
CA LEU A 301 14.40 -15.08 3.02
C LEU A 301 13.41 -14.66 4.10
N VAL A 302 13.25 -15.47 5.16
CA VAL A 302 12.45 -15.09 6.35
C VAL A 302 13.09 -13.89 7.07
N VAL A 303 14.41 -13.89 7.26
CA VAL A 303 15.15 -12.77 7.86
C VAL A 303 15.01 -11.51 7.00
N PHE A 304 15.14 -11.64 5.67
CA PHE A 304 14.89 -10.56 4.73
C PHE A 304 13.47 -10.00 4.87
N ALA A 305 12.46 -10.87 4.82
CA ALA A 305 11.06 -10.48 4.90
C ALA A 305 10.73 -9.74 6.21
N ALA A 306 11.26 -10.22 7.33
CA ALA A 306 11.08 -9.59 8.64
C ALA A 306 11.75 -8.20 8.70
N THR A 307 13.01 -8.10 8.25
CA THR A 307 13.76 -6.82 8.27
C THR A 307 13.16 -5.79 7.31
N LEU A 308 12.79 -6.21 6.09
CA LEU A 308 12.10 -5.36 5.13
C LEU A 308 10.77 -4.87 5.70
N GLY A 309 9.96 -5.79 6.27
CA GLY A 309 8.67 -5.46 6.83
C GLY A 309 8.76 -4.44 7.97
N LEU A 310 9.67 -4.63 8.92
CA LEU A 310 9.93 -3.68 10.01
C LEU A 310 10.27 -2.28 9.46
N ALA A 311 11.23 -2.20 8.55
CA ALA A 311 11.68 -0.94 7.97
C ALA A 311 10.56 -0.26 7.14
N TYR A 312 9.78 -1.04 6.38
CA TYR A 312 8.60 -0.56 5.65
C TYR A 312 7.54 0.00 6.60
N GLY A 313 7.23 -0.72 7.69
CA GLY A 313 6.26 -0.28 8.68
C GLY A 313 6.64 1.06 9.32
N VAL A 314 7.90 1.22 9.68
CA VAL A 314 8.46 2.49 10.17
C VAL A 314 8.32 3.60 9.12
N ARG A 315 8.74 3.33 7.88
CA ARG A 315 8.73 4.30 6.78
C ARG A 315 7.33 4.84 6.51
N ILE A 316 6.32 3.97 6.36
CA ILE A 316 4.94 4.40 6.04
C ILE A 316 4.32 5.20 7.18
N SER A 317 4.63 4.90 8.43
CA SER A 317 4.13 5.63 9.61
C SER A 317 4.72 7.03 9.71
N LEU A 318 5.90 7.25 9.15
CA LEU A 318 6.59 8.53 9.21
C LEU A 318 6.26 9.49 8.06
N VAL A 319 5.49 9.05 7.04
CA VAL A 319 5.12 9.90 5.89
C VAL A 319 4.42 11.18 6.35
N ALA A 320 3.33 11.05 7.09
CA ALA A 320 2.57 12.22 7.54
C ALA A 320 3.39 13.11 8.50
N PRO A 321 4.08 12.59 9.53
CA PRO A 321 4.98 13.39 10.37
C PRO A 321 6.04 14.15 9.58
N VAL A 322 6.68 13.52 8.59
CA VAL A 322 7.73 14.17 7.77
C VAL A 322 7.15 15.27 6.90
N LEU A 323 5.98 15.06 6.30
CA LEU A 323 5.31 16.09 5.52
C LEU A 323 4.92 17.30 6.41
N ILE A 324 4.50 17.03 7.64
CA ILE A 324 4.22 18.11 8.62
C ILE A 324 5.50 18.87 8.99
N GLU A 325 6.61 18.17 9.23
CA GLU A 325 7.90 18.80 9.55
C GLU A 325 8.43 19.67 8.40
N LEU A 326 8.19 19.27 7.15
CA LEU A 326 8.71 19.96 5.96
C LEU A 326 7.79 21.09 5.46
N PHE A 327 6.46 20.91 5.56
CA PHE A 327 5.48 21.77 4.89
C PHE A 327 4.41 22.33 5.83
N GLY A 328 4.38 21.87 7.09
CA GLY A 328 3.33 22.24 8.05
C GLY A 328 2.05 21.39 7.91
N ALA A 329 1.15 21.52 8.89
CA ALA A 329 -0.04 20.68 8.98
C ALA A 329 -1.22 21.14 8.09
N LYS A 330 -1.22 22.39 7.61
CA LYS A 330 -2.40 23.02 6.97
C LYS A 330 -2.88 22.34 5.68
N GLN A 331 -1.99 21.71 4.90
CA GLN A 331 -2.32 21.13 3.61
C GLN A 331 -1.98 19.63 3.54
N LEU A 332 -1.87 18.98 4.70
CA LEU A 332 -1.41 17.59 4.81
C LEU A 332 -2.21 16.61 3.94
N GLY A 333 -3.54 16.75 3.90
CA GLY A 333 -4.38 15.82 3.13
C GLY A 333 -4.08 15.85 1.63
N ALA A 334 -3.93 17.05 1.08
CA ALA A 334 -3.64 17.23 -0.33
C ALA A 334 -2.19 16.84 -0.69
N LEU A 335 -1.23 17.12 0.21
CA LEU A 335 0.15 16.67 0.06
C LEU A 335 0.23 15.13 0.11
N LEU A 336 -0.48 14.48 1.03
CA LEU A 336 -0.57 13.02 1.11
C LEU A 336 -1.22 12.43 -0.14
N GLY A 337 -2.32 13.02 -0.63
CA GLY A 337 -2.98 12.58 -1.86
C GLY A 337 -2.03 12.59 -3.05
N THR A 338 -1.32 13.71 -3.25
CA THR A 338 -0.30 13.81 -4.31
C THR A 338 0.85 12.84 -4.08
N PHE A 339 1.28 12.65 -2.84
CA PHE A 339 2.36 11.74 -2.49
C PHE A 339 2.03 10.29 -2.83
N PHE A 340 0.79 9.87 -2.62
CA PHE A 340 0.33 8.52 -2.95
C PHE A 340 0.20 8.26 -4.46
N THR A 341 0.12 9.29 -5.31
CA THR A 341 0.24 9.06 -6.76
C THR A 341 1.61 8.48 -7.13
N GLY A 342 2.65 8.83 -6.37
CA GLY A 342 3.97 8.22 -6.50
C GLY A 342 3.97 6.70 -6.19
N THR A 343 3.05 6.23 -5.34
CA THR A 343 2.87 4.80 -5.10
C THR A 343 2.26 4.11 -6.34
N GLY A 344 1.37 4.79 -7.07
CA GLY A 344 0.85 4.31 -8.35
C GLY A 344 1.94 4.15 -9.41
N VAL A 345 2.82 5.16 -9.55
CA VAL A 345 3.99 5.08 -10.43
C VAL A 345 4.91 3.92 -10.03
N ALA A 346 5.17 3.77 -8.73
CA ALA A 346 6.01 2.72 -8.21
C ALA A 346 5.42 1.31 -8.42
N GLY A 347 4.10 1.17 -8.27
CA GLY A 347 3.38 -0.08 -8.51
C GLY A 347 3.45 -0.53 -9.97
N LEU A 348 3.45 0.43 -10.90
CA LEU A 348 3.66 0.14 -12.33
C LEU A 348 5.13 -0.22 -12.62
N ALA A 349 6.05 0.62 -12.17
CA ALA A 349 7.44 0.53 -12.55
C ALA A 349 8.18 -0.65 -11.88
N GLY A 350 7.87 -0.96 -10.61
CA GLY A 350 8.64 -1.93 -9.81
C GLY A 350 8.65 -3.34 -10.38
N PRO A 351 7.49 -4.01 -10.46
CA PRO A 351 7.41 -5.37 -10.98
C PRO A 351 7.84 -5.47 -12.44
N MET A 352 7.44 -4.52 -13.29
CA MET A 352 7.80 -4.54 -14.72
C MET A 352 9.31 -4.38 -14.93
N LEU A 353 9.96 -3.47 -14.20
CA LEU A 353 11.40 -3.27 -14.28
C LEU A 353 12.17 -4.51 -13.82
N ALA A 354 11.75 -5.10 -12.70
CA ALA A 354 12.41 -6.30 -12.19
C ALA A 354 12.23 -7.51 -13.11
N SER A 355 11.02 -7.70 -13.70
CA SER A 355 10.77 -8.76 -14.68
C SER A 355 11.59 -8.55 -15.94
N PHE A 356 11.58 -7.34 -16.50
CA PHE A 356 12.33 -7.00 -17.69
C PHE A 356 13.84 -7.31 -17.52
N VAL A 357 14.37 -6.93 -16.35
CA VAL A 357 15.77 -7.21 -16.02
C VAL A 357 16.03 -8.71 -15.86
N ALA A 358 15.13 -9.43 -15.19
CA ALA A 358 15.26 -10.88 -15.01
C ALA A 358 15.20 -11.63 -16.35
N ASP A 359 14.29 -11.25 -17.24
CA ASP A 359 14.10 -11.86 -18.56
C ASP A 359 15.33 -11.61 -19.49
N HIS A 360 15.92 -10.38 -19.43
CA HIS A 360 17.05 -10.04 -20.29
C HIS A 360 18.39 -10.60 -19.81
N TRP A 361 18.61 -10.65 -18.51
CA TRP A 361 19.88 -11.13 -17.93
C TRP A 361 19.81 -12.55 -17.38
N GLY A 362 18.64 -13.21 -17.45
CA GLY A 362 18.45 -14.59 -17.03
C GLY A 362 18.76 -14.85 -15.55
N SER A 363 18.73 -13.80 -14.72
CA SER A 363 19.15 -13.89 -13.31
C SER A 363 18.22 -13.13 -12.38
N HIS A 364 17.67 -13.83 -11.41
CA HIS A 364 16.94 -13.20 -10.31
C HIS A 364 17.80 -12.19 -9.51
N ALA A 365 19.12 -12.43 -9.42
CA ALA A 365 20.05 -11.52 -8.76
C ALA A 365 20.06 -10.13 -9.40
N ALA A 366 19.86 -10.03 -10.71
CA ALA A 366 19.76 -8.76 -11.41
C ALA A 366 18.54 -7.94 -10.97
N GLY A 367 17.36 -8.57 -10.80
CA GLY A 367 16.16 -7.92 -10.27
C GLY A 367 16.32 -7.43 -8.82
N ILE A 368 17.00 -8.22 -7.98
CA ILE A 368 17.30 -7.85 -6.59
C ILE A 368 18.30 -6.67 -6.57
N THR A 369 19.29 -6.68 -7.46
CA THR A 369 20.25 -5.55 -7.58
C THR A 369 19.55 -4.26 -7.97
N VAL A 370 18.56 -4.32 -8.87
CA VAL A 370 17.72 -3.17 -9.19
C VAL A 370 17.00 -2.64 -7.95
N ALA A 371 16.45 -3.52 -7.09
CA ALA A 371 15.81 -3.09 -5.84
C ALA A 371 16.79 -2.39 -4.90
N ILE A 372 18.04 -2.89 -4.79
CA ILE A 372 19.10 -2.25 -4.00
C ILE A 372 19.40 -0.85 -4.56
N VAL A 373 19.65 -0.75 -5.87
CA VAL A 373 19.99 0.52 -6.52
C VAL A 373 18.86 1.55 -6.33
N LEU A 374 17.61 1.16 -6.55
CA LEU A 374 16.46 2.03 -6.35
C LEU A 374 16.31 2.46 -4.87
N GLY A 375 16.52 1.55 -3.94
CA GLY A 375 16.49 1.84 -2.50
C GLY A 375 17.57 2.85 -2.10
N VAL A 376 18.81 2.63 -2.57
CA VAL A 376 19.95 3.53 -2.32
C VAL A 376 19.72 4.89 -2.96
N LEU A 377 19.28 4.95 -4.21
CA LEU A 377 18.91 6.21 -4.88
C LEU A 377 17.80 6.94 -4.11
N GLY A 378 16.77 6.22 -3.65
CA GLY A 378 15.72 6.80 -2.81
C GLY A 378 16.28 7.43 -1.53
N TYR A 379 17.27 6.81 -0.90
CA TYR A 379 17.98 7.38 0.24
C TYR A 379 18.80 8.62 -0.14
N VAL A 380 19.55 8.57 -1.24
CA VAL A 380 20.36 9.70 -1.74
C VAL A 380 19.50 10.93 -1.99
N PHE A 381 18.33 10.78 -2.63
CA PHE A 381 17.39 11.89 -2.83
C PHE A 381 16.81 12.44 -1.52
N ALA A 382 16.73 11.63 -0.46
CA ALA A 382 16.30 12.09 0.86
C ALA A 382 17.41 12.83 1.64
N LEU A 383 18.70 12.59 1.35
CA LEU A 383 19.83 13.17 2.10
C LEU A 383 19.80 14.71 2.21
N PRO A 384 19.53 15.49 1.11
CA PRO A 384 19.57 16.95 1.16
C PRO A 384 18.42 17.56 1.97
N LEU A 385 17.37 16.78 2.28
CA LEU A 385 16.23 17.28 3.04
C LEU A 385 16.67 17.68 4.46
N LYS A 386 16.30 18.89 4.85
CA LYS A 386 16.52 19.43 6.19
C LYS A 386 15.23 20.04 6.70
N VAL A 387 14.91 19.80 7.95
CA VAL A 387 13.83 20.51 8.65
C VAL A 387 14.30 21.94 8.86
N ARG A 388 13.55 22.93 8.37
CA ARG A 388 13.81 24.33 8.72
C ARG A 388 13.54 24.48 10.22
N ALA A 389 14.51 25.04 10.95
CA ALA A 389 14.28 25.45 12.33
C ALA A 389 13.01 26.33 12.37
N PRO A 390 12.11 26.16 13.34
CA PRO A 390 10.97 27.08 13.48
C PRO A 390 11.58 28.48 13.53
N VAL A 391 11.06 29.37 12.66
CA VAL A 391 11.36 30.80 12.72
C VAL A 391 10.91 31.23 14.12
N GLN A 392 11.84 31.25 15.05
CA GLN A 392 11.63 31.84 16.36
C GLN A 392 11.18 33.28 16.12
N ALA A 393 10.05 33.61 16.71
CA ALA A 393 9.46 34.91 16.65
C ALA A 393 10.50 36.00 16.93
N GLU A 394 10.99 36.63 15.89
CA GLU A 394 11.63 37.96 15.92
C GLU A 394 10.59 39.02 16.31
N ARG A 395 9.87 38.81 17.44
CA ARG A 395 8.94 39.78 18.02
C ARG A 395 9.08 39.78 19.53
N ALA A 396 10.25 40.00 20.02
CA ALA A 396 10.43 40.34 21.45
C ALA A 396 11.69 41.17 21.71
N THR A 397 12.13 42.00 20.79
CA THR A 397 13.11 43.05 21.12
C THR A 397 12.82 44.31 20.29
N SER A 398 11.69 44.97 20.58
CA SER A 398 11.58 46.40 20.37
C SER A 398 11.73 47.00 21.74
N PRO A 399 12.82 47.67 22.07
CA PRO A 399 12.91 48.51 23.27
C PRO A 399 11.98 49.71 23.12
N ARG A 400 11.22 50.02 24.13
CA ARG A 400 10.48 51.26 24.31
C ARG A 400 11.44 52.43 24.44
#